data_293408abe5cfda66d5530f90dbbd1353
#
_entry.id   293408abe5cfda66d5530f90dbbd1353
#
_cell.length_a   1.000
_cell.length_b   1.000
_cell.length_c   1.000
_cell.angle_alpha   90.00
_cell.angle_beta   90.00
_cell.angle_gamma   90.00
#
_symmetry.space_group_name_H-M   'P 1'
#
loop_
_entity.id
_entity.type
_entity.pdbx_description
1 polymer ?
#
loop_
_entity_poly.entity_id
_entity_poly.type
_entity_poly.pdbx_seq_one_letter_code
_entity_poly.pdbx_strand_id
1 'polypeptide(L)'
;MNPLSDLERLVAAIEHQGANIAPTYQEYMPIAFATANDCGEAGRTFFHRICRLSEKYVYEEADKLYDHALKAGNGRNGLGSVFHWAEIAGVKTDKQLADTFRQYPRENKNPSNLQAPLTPTHAHTYAREDLPPAFPDYPWPPFIKQMIDCGNSIAQRDILLLGVFTVLGGTLNKRVRVLYGQKYMYPCLQTFIVAPPASGKGALTWVRRLAEPIHEEMMARYKDSLKNYREEKNRWDSLGKKRSETPEPEQPPLKMFLIAGDNSGTGILENLIEADGVGLICETVSTAIGADYGHWSDTLRKCHDHERLAFNRRTNHEYRECDESYLSVLLSGTPAQVKPLIPSAENGLFSRQLFYFMPPIDEWMDQFDSESEDYGLRFATWGTQWKQVLDLINGSVQTIQLRLSEKQKELFNQRFAQLFSHAGYAYGGSMRSAVARIAINTCRILSIVALLRALEKFLPPQQKIFNSQFSIFNSPGLSPAPEIPIENIKDGIVPKLDLRVTDEDFQAVLTLIEPLYRHSSYVLGFLPTSEAVPVQTSPEQALFNALPMMFCRRQAVEEAAKNGIPEKTLDSSLKRMLEKGTLIKTARGEYAFSSHVCVREGRPKE
;
A
#
# COMPACT_ATOMS: atom_id res chain seq x y z
N MET A 1 -5.21 7.40 49.99
CA MET A 1 -4.75 8.40 48.99
C MET A 1 -5.90 9.36 48.69
N ASN A 2 -5.61 10.63 48.61
CA ASN A 2 -6.59 11.63 48.15
C ASN A 2 -6.05 12.23 46.83
N PRO A 3 -6.49 11.72 45.65
CA PRO A 3 -5.94 12.11 44.38
C PRO A 3 -5.95 13.62 44.12
N LEU A 4 -6.99 14.32 44.55
CA LEU A 4 -7.11 15.77 44.39
C LEU A 4 -6.08 16.53 45.23
N SER A 5 -5.89 16.15 46.50
CA SER A 5 -4.92 16.79 47.39
C SER A 5 -3.49 16.55 46.95
N ASP A 6 -3.23 15.33 46.46
CA ASP A 6 -1.91 14.95 45.95
C ASP A 6 -1.60 15.70 44.66
N LEU A 7 -2.58 15.82 43.73
CA LEU A 7 -2.45 16.59 42.49
C LEU A 7 -2.26 18.08 42.78
N GLU A 8 -2.97 18.65 43.75
CA GLU A 8 -2.81 20.06 44.14
C GLU A 8 -1.40 20.38 44.62
N ARG A 9 -0.81 19.49 45.44
CA ARG A 9 0.60 19.63 45.91
C ARG A 9 1.59 19.56 44.76
N LEU A 10 1.35 18.67 43.81
CA LEU A 10 2.22 18.52 42.62
C LEU A 10 2.13 19.77 41.73
N VAL A 11 0.91 20.23 41.43
CA VAL A 11 0.69 21.43 40.59
C VAL A 11 1.28 22.68 41.26
N ALA A 12 1.12 22.84 42.58
CA ALA A 12 1.79 23.92 43.31
C ALA A 12 3.31 23.88 43.19
N ALA A 13 3.93 22.70 43.22
CA ALA A 13 5.37 22.54 43.03
C ALA A 13 5.80 22.88 41.56
N ILE A 14 5.00 22.49 40.57
CA ILE A 14 5.21 22.83 39.15
C ILE A 14 5.14 24.36 38.93
N GLU A 15 4.10 25.00 39.44
CA GLU A 15 3.91 26.45 39.32
C GLU A 15 5.00 27.24 40.06
N HIS A 16 5.35 26.83 41.29
CA HIS A 16 6.40 27.51 42.07
C HIS A 16 7.76 27.48 41.37
N GLN A 17 8.04 26.42 40.63
CA GLN A 17 9.31 26.26 39.90
C GLN A 17 9.21 26.74 38.44
N GLY A 18 8.04 27.17 37.98
CA GLY A 18 7.82 27.64 36.60
C GLY A 18 8.11 26.56 35.54
N ALA A 19 7.99 25.30 35.92
CA ALA A 19 8.36 24.19 35.04
C ALA A 19 7.24 23.90 34.05
N ASN A 20 7.52 24.02 32.75
CA ASN A 20 6.58 23.62 31.70
C ASN A 20 6.70 22.12 31.42
N ILE A 21 5.74 21.33 31.93
CA ILE A 21 5.67 19.87 31.71
C ILE A 21 4.84 19.48 30.49
N ALA A 22 4.28 20.47 29.79
CA ALA A 22 3.44 20.31 28.61
C ALA A 22 3.81 21.36 27.53
N PRO A 23 5.03 21.32 26.95
CA PRO A 23 5.50 22.31 25.99
C PRO A 23 4.74 22.27 24.66
N THR A 24 4.11 21.17 24.30
CA THR A 24 3.32 21.04 23.06
C THR A 24 1.93 20.48 23.31
N TYR A 25 1.04 20.68 22.35
CA TYR A 25 -0.34 20.15 22.42
C TYR A 25 -0.40 18.61 22.54
N GLN A 26 0.63 17.89 22.05
CA GLN A 26 0.69 16.44 22.17
C GLN A 26 0.84 15.96 23.62
N GLU A 27 1.41 16.77 24.47
CA GLU A 27 1.60 16.46 25.90
C GLU A 27 0.35 16.82 26.72
N TYR A 28 -0.54 17.69 26.21
CA TYR A 28 -1.82 17.98 26.88
C TYR A 28 -2.71 16.76 26.99
N MET A 29 -2.77 15.94 25.92
CA MET A 29 -3.65 14.78 25.86
C MET A 29 -3.39 13.77 26.99
N PRO A 30 -2.17 13.22 27.21
CA PRO A 30 -1.91 12.29 28.30
C PRO A 30 -2.13 12.93 29.68
N ILE A 31 -1.86 14.23 29.88
CA ILE A 31 -2.13 14.94 31.15
C ILE A 31 -3.64 15.06 31.37
N ALA A 32 -4.42 15.41 30.33
CA ALA A 32 -5.88 15.45 30.42
C ALA A 32 -6.47 14.11 30.82
N PHE A 33 -6.04 13.01 30.16
CA PHE A 33 -6.50 11.67 30.51
C PHE A 33 -6.08 11.25 31.92
N ALA A 34 -4.83 11.53 32.34
CA ALA A 34 -4.34 11.17 33.66
C ALA A 34 -5.10 11.88 34.78
N THR A 35 -5.36 13.16 34.62
CA THR A 35 -6.10 13.97 35.60
C THR A 35 -7.60 13.64 35.58
N ALA A 36 -8.18 13.37 34.40
CA ALA A 36 -9.58 12.97 34.27
C ALA A 36 -9.85 11.58 34.87
N ASN A 37 -8.95 10.60 34.65
CA ASN A 37 -9.11 9.23 35.15
C ASN A 37 -9.10 9.17 36.69
N ASP A 38 -8.17 9.88 37.34
CA ASP A 38 -8.01 9.78 38.80
C ASP A 38 -8.79 10.85 39.60
N CYS A 39 -9.09 11.99 38.98
CA CYS A 39 -9.74 13.13 39.64
C CYS A 39 -11.08 13.54 39.05
N GLY A 40 -11.49 12.96 37.90
CA GLY A 40 -12.74 13.32 37.24
C GLY A 40 -12.82 14.79 36.88
N GLU A 41 -14.03 15.36 36.98
CA GLU A 41 -14.28 16.79 36.71
C GLU A 41 -13.48 17.74 37.64
N ALA A 42 -13.22 17.32 38.88
CA ALA A 42 -12.44 18.11 39.82
C ALA A 42 -10.96 18.30 39.42
N GLY A 43 -10.44 17.44 38.55
CA GLY A 43 -9.09 17.54 37.97
C GLY A 43 -8.94 18.62 36.91
N ARG A 44 -10.05 19.13 36.31
CA ARG A 44 -10.06 20.11 35.21
C ARG A 44 -9.26 21.38 35.54
N THR A 45 -9.49 21.94 36.70
CA THR A 45 -8.80 23.16 37.13
C THR A 45 -7.29 22.95 37.21
N PHE A 46 -6.84 21.82 37.70
CA PHE A 46 -5.41 21.48 37.81
C PHE A 46 -4.77 21.22 36.43
N PHE A 47 -5.51 20.56 35.54
CA PHE A 47 -5.07 20.40 34.14
C PHE A 47 -4.82 21.76 33.45
N HIS A 48 -5.77 22.69 33.56
CA HIS A 48 -5.61 24.03 33.00
C HIS A 48 -4.44 24.79 33.64
N ARG A 49 -4.21 24.64 34.94
CA ARG A 49 -3.07 25.28 35.63
C ARG A 49 -1.75 24.77 35.10
N ILE A 50 -1.62 23.48 34.86
CA ILE A 50 -0.43 22.86 34.25
C ILE A 50 -0.23 23.40 32.82
N CYS A 51 -1.28 23.37 31.99
CA CYS A 51 -1.18 23.76 30.58
C CYS A 51 -0.92 25.27 30.38
N ARG A 52 -1.31 26.13 31.32
CA ARG A 52 -1.06 27.59 31.28
C ARG A 52 0.43 27.95 31.27
N LEU A 53 1.30 27.07 31.69
CA LEU A 53 2.74 27.29 31.64
C LEU A 53 3.33 27.15 30.23
N SER A 54 2.53 26.71 29.26
CA SER A 54 2.91 26.63 27.85
C SER A 54 2.53 27.91 27.10
N GLU A 55 3.43 28.42 26.27
CA GLU A 55 3.17 29.56 25.37
C GLU A 55 2.07 29.29 24.34
N LYS A 56 1.76 28.02 24.07
CA LYS A 56 0.73 27.58 23.11
C LYS A 56 -0.64 27.31 23.75
N TYR A 57 -0.80 27.66 25.02
CA TYR A 57 -2.05 27.37 25.73
C TYR A 57 -3.21 28.22 25.20
N VAL A 58 -4.29 27.54 24.77
CA VAL A 58 -5.58 28.13 24.41
C VAL A 58 -6.65 27.44 25.24
N TYR A 59 -7.36 28.24 26.07
CA TYR A 59 -8.32 27.71 27.05
C TYR A 59 -9.39 26.83 26.41
N GLU A 60 -10.06 27.32 25.36
CA GLU A 60 -11.18 26.63 24.70
C GLU A 60 -10.78 25.28 24.07
N GLU A 61 -9.55 25.18 23.56
CA GLU A 61 -9.04 23.94 22.99
C GLU A 61 -8.66 22.95 24.08
N ALA A 62 -7.99 23.40 25.14
CA ALA A 62 -7.65 22.58 26.29
C ALA A 62 -8.90 22.08 27.03
N ASP A 63 -9.93 22.89 27.15
CA ASP A 63 -11.19 22.54 27.80
C ASP A 63 -11.95 21.44 27.00
N LYS A 64 -12.04 21.59 25.69
CA LYS A 64 -12.60 20.53 24.81
C LYS A 64 -11.81 19.21 24.90
N LEU A 65 -10.49 19.29 25.04
CA LEU A 65 -9.65 18.12 25.23
C LEU A 65 -9.95 17.43 26.57
N TYR A 66 -10.16 18.20 27.62
CA TYR A 66 -10.55 17.66 28.92
C TYR A 66 -11.94 17.01 28.91
N ASP A 67 -12.90 17.62 28.22
CA ASP A 67 -14.22 17.02 27.97
C ASP A 67 -14.12 15.68 27.22
N HIS A 68 -13.23 15.60 26.26
CA HIS A 68 -12.96 14.35 25.55
C HIS A 68 -12.37 13.31 26.49
N ALA A 69 -11.40 13.69 27.33
CA ALA A 69 -10.77 12.78 28.28
C ALA A 69 -11.75 12.20 29.30
N LEU A 70 -12.69 13.03 29.80
CA LEU A 70 -13.77 12.58 30.71
C LEU A 70 -14.72 11.57 30.05
N LYS A 71 -15.06 11.78 28.79
CA LYS A 71 -15.98 10.89 28.05
C LYS A 71 -15.33 9.59 27.58
N ALA A 72 -14.08 9.67 27.11
CA ALA A 72 -13.42 8.54 26.45
C ALA A 72 -12.74 7.58 27.42
N GLY A 73 -12.32 8.02 28.61
CA GLY A 73 -11.61 7.28 29.65
C GLY A 73 -10.71 6.16 29.12
N ASN A 74 -9.39 6.27 29.21
CA ASN A 74 -8.53 5.22 28.66
C ASN A 74 -8.00 4.22 29.70
N GLY A 75 -8.19 4.49 30.99
CA GLY A 75 -7.75 3.63 32.10
C GLY A 75 -6.24 3.35 32.17
N ARG A 76 -5.43 3.94 31.27
CA ARG A 76 -3.99 3.67 31.13
C ARG A 76 -3.12 4.73 31.80
N ASN A 77 -3.53 5.99 31.76
CA ASN A 77 -2.78 7.09 32.34
C ASN A 77 -3.40 7.50 33.68
N GLY A 78 -2.62 7.56 34.72
CA GLY A 78 -2.99 8.05 36.05
C GLY A 78 -2.05 9.15 36.51
N LEU A 79 -2.28 9.71 37.71
CA LEU A 79 -1.49 10.80 38.30
C LEU A 79 0.01 10.46 38.41
N GLY A 80 0.37 9.18 38.52
CA GLY A 80 1.74 8.73 38.47
C GLY A 80 2.48 9.12 37.18
N SER A 81 1.75 9.24 36.05
CA SER A 81 2.31 9.72 34.81
C SER A 81 2.57 11.23 34.83
N VAL A 82 1.65 12.02 35.40
CA VAL A 82 1.83 13.48 35.55
C VAL A 82 3.05 13.78 36.43
N PHE A 83 3.21 13.03 37.52
CA PHE A 83 4.38 13.15 38.40
C PHE A 83 5.68 12.83 37.66
N HIS A 84 5.69 11.78 36.86
CA HIS A 84 6.83 11.37 36.07
C HIS A 84 7.27 12.45 35.07
N TRP A 85 6.35 13.11 34.37
CA TRP A 85 6.68 14.23 33.48
C TRP A 85 7.20 15.44 34.26
N ALA A 86 6.68 15.69 35.46
CA ALA A 86 7.23 16.73 36.32
C ALA A 86 8.67 16.41 36.76
N GLU A 87 8.97 15.16 37.10
CA GLU A 87 10.36 14.73 37.37
C GLU A 87 11.28 14.94 36.16
N ILE A 88 10.82 14.56 34.94
CA ILE A 88 11.59 14.77 33.69
C ILE A 88 11.84 16.26 33.44
N ALA A 89 10.85 17.10 33.71
CA ALA A 89 11.00 18.56 33.59
C ALA A 89 11.84 19.19 34.71
N GLY A 90 12.39 18.38 35.62
CA GLY A 90 13.27 18.83 36.69
C GLY A 90 12.55 19.40 37.92
N VAL A 91 11.24 19.18 38.06
CA VAL A 91 10.48 19.64 39.24
C VAL A 91 10.95 18.89 40.50
N LYS A 92 11.47 19.63 41.46
CA LYS A 92 11.88 19.09 42.76
C LYS A 92 10.68 19.00 43.69
N THR A 93 10.38 17.80 44.16
CA THR A 93 9.32 17.52 45.13
C THR A 93 9.93 16.96 46.42
N ASP A 94 9.20 17.08 47.55
CA ASP A 94 9.62 16.42 48.78
C ASP A 94 9.48 14.89 48.69
N LYS A 95 10.24 14.18 49.53
CA LYS A 95 10.27 12.70 49.52
C LYS A 95 8.90 12.06 49.78
N GLN A 96 8.08 12.67 50.64
CA GLN A 96 6.76 12.16 50.96
C GLN A 96 5.80 12.25 49.78
N LEU A 97 5.85 13.34 49.01
CA LEU A 97 5.07 13.53 47.78
C LEU A 97 5.52 12.54 46.71
N ALA A 98 6.83 12.41 46.52
CA ALA A 98 7.40 11.44 45.57
C ALA A 98 6.98 9.99 45.89
N ASP A 99 7.03 9.59 47.15
CA ASP A 99 6.61 8.23 47.57
C ASP A 99 5.10 8.01 47.39
N THR A 100 4.28 9.04 47.57
CA THR A 100 2.83 8.98 47.28
C THR A 100 2.57 8.74 45.81
N PHE A 101 3.20 9.51 44.92
CA PHE A 101 2.98 9.37 43.47
C PHE A 101 3.52 8.06 42.89
N ARG A 102 4.50 7.41 43.50
CA ARG A 102 4.96 6.07 43.11
C ARG A 102 3.88 4.98 43.27
N GLN A 103 2.86 5.23 44.04
CA GLN A 103 1.75 4.30 44.26
C GLN A 103 0.61 4.46 43.25
N TYR A 104 0.58 5.55 42.47
CA TYR A 104 -0.38 5.74 41.40
C TYR A 104 0.03 4.94 40.14
N PRO A 105 -0.96 4.48 39.35
CA PRO A 105 -0.67 3.80 38.07
C PRO A 105 0.16 4.70 37.16
N ARG A 106 1.25 4.17 36.65
CA ARG A 106 2.05 4.75 35.57
C ARG A 106 1.83 3.89 34.34
N GLU A 107 1.80 4.53 33.16
CA GLU A 107 2.02 3.76 31.94
C GLU A 107 3.36 3.00 32.11
N ASN A 108 3.31 1.67 31.99
CA ASN A 108 4.45 0.79 32.33
C ASN A 108 5.64 1.09 31.40
N LYS A 109 6.48 2.07 31.75
CA LYS A 109 7.83 2.29 31.20
C LYS A 109 8.80 2.28 32.37
N ASN A 110 9.50 1.17 32.50
CA ASN A 110 10.50 0.93 33.54
C ASN A 110 11.65 1.97 33.46
N PRO A 111 11.87 2.86 34.47
CA PRO A 111 12.90 3.89 34.39
C PRO A 111 14.32 3.39 34.67
N SER A 112 14.53 2.11 34.91
CA SER A 112 15.85 1.58 35.27
C SER A 112 16.85 1.40 34.12
N ASN A 113 16.55 1.91 32.90
CA ASN A 113 17.44 1.80 31.73
C ASN A 113 17.88 3.17 31.14
N LEU A 114 18.03 4.21 31.97
CA LEU A 114 18.54 5.50 31.51
C LEU A 114 20.07 5.54 31.29
N GLN A 115 20.74 4.40 31.27
CA GLN A 115 22.17 4.27 30.91
C GLN A 115 22.47 3.27 29.78
N ALA A 116 21.43 2.76 29.12
CA ALA A 116 21.59 2.07 27.85
C ALA A 116 21.41 3.07 26.69
N PRO A 117 22.13 2.93 25.57
CA PRO A 117 21.91 3.79 24.40
C PRO A 117 20.43 3.75 24.04
N LEU A 118 19.89 4.90 23.62
CA LEU A 118 18.49 5.13 23.23
C LEU A 118 17.95 4.01 22.32
N THR A 119 17.46 2.96 22.96
CA THR A 119 16.66 1.95 22.26
C THR A 119 15.27 2.50 22.11
N PRO A 120 14.74 2.64 20.89
CA PRO A 120 13.41 3.20 20.62
C PRO A 120 12.35 2.33 21.31
N THR A 121 11.56 2.91 22.20
CA THR A 121 10.55 2.26 23.04
C THR A 121 9.25 1.95 22.30
N HIS A 122 9.29 1.61 21.06
CA HIS A 122 8.34 0.87 20.21
C HIS A 122 9.10 0.24 19.05
N ALA A 123 10.26 -0.34 19.33
CA ALA A 123 10.65 -1.45 18.52
C ALA A 123 9.64 -2.57 18.85
N HIS A 124 8.58 -2.73 18.04
CA HIS A 124 8.24 -4.09 17.70
C HIS A 124 9.59 -4.68 17.28
N THR A 125 10.20 -5.47 18.14
CA THR A 125 11.33 -6.31 17.78
C THR A 125 10.74 -7.23 16.73
N TYR A 126 10.88 -6.83 15.45
CA TYR A 126 10.62 -7.70 14.33
C TYR A 126 11.69 -8.77 14.43
N ALA A 127 11.33 -9.88 15.09
CA ALA A 127 12.25 -10.99 15.22
C ALA A 127 12.67 -11.37 13.79
N ARG A 128 13.98 -11.35 13.50
CA ARG A 128 14.50 -11.63 12.14
C ARG A 128 14.01 -12.98 11.61
N GLU A 129 13.67 -13.89 12.49
CA GLU A 129 13.17 -15.24 12.18
C GLU A 129 11.74 -15.24 11.62
N ASP A 130 10.96 -14.18 11.86
CA ASP A 130 9.55 -14.09 11.47
C ASP A 130 9.29 -13.15 10.27
N LEU A 131 10.35 -12.54 9.71
CA LEU A 131 10.20 -11.60 8.60
C LEU A 131 9.79 -12.34 7.32
N PRO A 132 8.92 -11.74 6.49
CA PRO A 132 8.59 -12.30 5.18
C PRO A 132 9.82 -12.44 4.30
N PRO A 133 9.88 -13.47 3.43
CA PRO A 133 11.03 -13.69 2.56
C PRO A 133 11.14 -12.61 1.49
N ALA A 134 12.36 -12.26 1.13
CA ALA A 134 12.65 -11.44 -0.05
C ALA A 134 12.22 -12.14 -1.34
N PHE A 135 12.12 -11.38 -2.43
CA PHE A 135 11.84 -11.93 -3.74
C PHE A 135 13.04 -12.74 -4.27
N PRO A 136 12.78 -13.86 -4.95
CA PRO A 136 13.83 -14.61 -5.63
C PRO A 136 14.51 -13.77 -6.71
N ASP A 137 15.82 -13.92 -6.85
CA ASP A 137 16.56 -13.28 -7.93
C ASP A 137 16.18 -13.87 -9.30
N TYR A 138 16.08 -13.00 -10.30
CA TYR A 138 15.73 -13.39 -11.67
C TYR A 138 16.29 -12.37 -12.66
N PRO A 139 16.71 -12.81 -13.88
CA PRO A 139 17.13 -11.90 -14.94
C PRO A 139 15.92 -11.21 -15.61
N TRP A 140 15.35 -10.24 -14.89
CA TRP A 140 14.25 -9.43 -15.39
C TRP A 140 14.59 -8.76 -16.73
N PRO A 141 13.59 -8.33 -17.51
CA PRO A 141 13.85 -7.51 -18.70
C PRO A 141 14.86 -6.39 -18.39
N PRO A 142 15.84 -6.11 -19.25
CA PRO A 142 16.95 -5.19 -18.96
C PRO A 142 16.51 -3.81 -18.46
N PHE A 143 15.38 -3.33 -18.96
CA PHE A 143 14.81 -2.05 -18.51
C PHE A 143 14.42 -2.06 -17.04
N ILE A 144 13.82 -3.17 -16.54
CA ILE A 144 13.53 -3.35 -15.12
C ILE A 144 14.83 -3.57 -14.34
N LYS A 145 15.71 -4.43 -14.86
CA LYS A 145 16.96 -4.81 -14.19
C LYS A 145 17.81 -3.60 -13.82
N GLN A 146 17.97 -2.65 -14.74
CA GLN A 146 18.72 -1.42 -14.49
C GLN A 146 18.15 -0.59 -13.33
N MET A 147 16.80 -0.55 -13.19
CA MET A 147 16.12 0.21 -12.15
C MET A 147 16.26 -0.44 -10.78
N ILE A 148 16.11 -1.77 -10.71
CA ILE A 148 16.23 -2.49 -9.43
C ILE A 148 17.67 -2.55 -8.95
N ASP A 149 18.65 -2.54 -9.86
CA ASP A 149 20.09 -2.51 -9.51
C ASP A 149 20.53 -1.19 -8.86
N CYS A 150 19.69 -0.14 -8.90
CA CYS A 150 19.88 1.07 -8.11
C CYS A 150 19.63 0.84 -6.61
N GLY A 151 19.01 -0.27 -6.22
CA GLY A 151 18.79 -0.62 -4.82
C GLY A 151 20.06 -1.11 -4.13
N ASN A 152 20.39 -0.50 -2.99
CA ASN A 152 21.58 -0.80 -2.20
C ASN A 152 21.40 -1.99 -1.22
N SER A 153 20.20 -2.54 -1.12
CA SER A 153 19.88 -3.73 -0.34
C SER A 153 18.88 -4.61 -1.06
N ILE A 154 18.76 -5.88 -0.66
CA ILE A 154 17.77 -6.81 -1.22
C ILE A 154 16.36 -6.22 -1.08
N ALA A 155 16.01 -5.75 0.12
CA ALA A 155 14.69 -5.16 0.37
C ALA A 155 14.44 -3.89 -0.49
N GLN A 156 15.48 -3.08 -0.73
CA GLN A 156 15.36 -1.91 -1.60
C GLN A 156 15.17 -2.30 -3.07
N ARG A 157 15.83 -3.36 -3.55
CA ARG A 157 15.60 -3.92 -4.89
C ARG A 157 14.19 -4.45 -5.06
N ASP A 158 13.65 -5.12 -4.04
CA ASP A 158 12.29 -5.66 -4.04
C ASP A 158 11.23 -4.55 -4.12
N ILE A 159 11.38 -3.48 -3.33
CA ILE A 159 10.43 -2.36 -3.38
C ILE A 159 10.54 -1.57 -4.69
N LEU A 160 11.75 -1.45 -5.26
CA LEU A 160 11.95 -0.87 -6.58
C LEU A 160 11.25 -1.71 -7.66
N LEU A 161 11.35 -3.05 -7.58
CA LEU A 161 10.66 -3.95 -8.51
C LEU A 161 9.14 -3.75 -8.48
N LEU A 162 8.54 -3.76 -7.28
CA LEU A 162 7.10 -3.52 -7.13
C LEU A 162 6.70 -2.10 -7.55
N GLY A 163 7.51 -1.11 -7.20
CA GLY A 163 7.30 0.28 -7.59
C GLY A 163 7.30 0.44 -9.11
N VAL A 164 8.31 -0.14 -9.79
CA VAL A 164 8.44 -0.12 -11.25
C VAL A 164 7.23 -0.81 -11.90
N PHE A 165 6.83 -1.99 -11.44
CA PHE A 165 5.62 -2.64 -11.94
C PHE A 165 4.38 -1.76 -11.77
N THR A 166 4.23 -1.12 -10.60
CA THR A 166 3.06 -0.29 -10.31
C THR A 166 3.00 0.96 -11.19
N VAL A 167 4.12 1.65 -11.35
CA VAL A 167 4.18 2.88 -12.15
C VAL A 167 4.07 2.58 -13.64
N LEU A 168 4.87 1.66 -14.17
CA LEU A 168 4.81 1.28 -15.59
C LEU A 168 3.43 0.70 -15.94
N GLY A 169 2.87 -0.16 -15.07
CA GLY A 169 1.53 -0.70 -15.26
C GLY A 169 0.45 0.37 -15.36
N GLY A 170 0.51 1.41 -14.49
CA GLY A 170 -0.40 2.55 -14.54
C GLY A 170 -0.31 3.34 -15.83
N THR A 171 0.87 3.47 -16.41
CA THR A 171 1.07 4.18 -17.69
C THR A 171 0.52 3.40 -18.89
N LEU A 172 0.48 2.07 -18.80
CA LEU A 172 -0.11 1.20 -19.84
C LEU A 172 -1.64 1.24 -19.84
N ASN A 173 -2.23 1.49 -18.67
CA ASN A 173 -3.68 1.64 -18.42
C ASN A 173 -4.57 0.79 -19.35
N LYS A 174 -5.47 1.39 -20.13
CA LYS A 174 -6.45 0.71 -21.01
C LYS A 174 -5.86 0.05 -22.27
N ARG A 175 -4.59 0.27 -22.57
CA ARG A 175 -3.94 -0.27 -23.78
C ARG A 175 -3.59 -1.76 -23.67
N VAL A 176 -3.24 -2.20 -22.48
CA VAL A 176 -2.86 -3.58 -22.22
C VAL A 176 -3.91 -4.23 -21.33
N ARG A 177 -4.32 -5.45 -21.68
CA ARG A 177 -5.33 -6.16 -20.91
C ARG A 177 -5.12 -7.67 -20.90
N VAL A 178 -5.72 -8.33 -19.92
CA VAL A 178 -5.80 -9.79 -19.82
C VAL A 178 -7.24 -10.20 -19.50
N LEU A 179 -7.73 -11.24 -20.14
CA LEU A 179 -9.03 -11.82 -19.78
C LEU A 179 -8.84 -12.77 -18.59
N TYR A 180 -9.39 -12.38 -17.42
CA TYR A 180 -9.36 -13.20 -16.22
C TYR A 180 -10.79 -13.48 -15.75
N GLY A 181 -11.15 -14.75 -15.76
CA GLY A 181 -12.54 -15.15 -15.56
C GLY A 181 -13.42 -14.67 -16.72
N GLN A 182 -14.32 -13.74 -16.46
CA GLN A 182 -15.27 -13.19 -17.43
C GLN A 182 -15.09 -11.68 -17.65
N LYS A 183 -13.99 -11.09 -17.14
CA LYS A 183 -13.74 -9.64 -17.20
C LYS A 183 -12.31 -9.37 -17.67
N TYR A 184 -12.16 -8.28 -18.42
CA TYR A 184 -10.83 -7.75 -18.72
C TYR A 184 -10.24 -7.08 -17.49
N MET A 185 -8.98 -7.39 -17.20
CA MET A 185 -8.16 -6.73 -16.20
C MET A 185 -7.03 -5.99 -16.90
N TYR A 186 -6.67 -4.84 -16.37
CA TYR A 186 -5.64 -3.96 -16.89
C TYR A 186 -4.44 -3.91 -15.94
N PRO A 187 -3.23 -3.54 -16.36
CA PRO A 187 -2.00 -3.67 -15.56
C PRO A 187 -1.88 -2.65 -14.40
N CYS A 188 -2.99 -2.07 -13.97
CA CYS A 188 -3.04 -1.14 -12.86
C CYS A 188 -2.90 -1.86 -11.52
N LEU A 189 -1.83 -1.61 -10.77
CA LEU A 189 -1.54 -2.21 -9.48
C LEU A 189 -1.80 -1.23 -8.34
N GLN A 190 -2.14 -1.78 -7.17
CA GLN A 190 -2.19 -1.03 -5.92
C GLN A 190 -1.19 -1.67 -4.95
N THR A 191 -0.11 -0.97 -4.67
CA THR A 191 1.02 -1.46 -3.89
C THR A 191 1.20 -0.61 -2.63
N PHE A 192 1.36 -1.24 -1.48
CA PHE A 192 1.63 -0.58 -0.23
C PHE A 192 2.89 -1.14 0.43
N ILE A 193 3.95 -0.34 0.44
CA ILE A 193 5.22 -0.65 1.09
C ILE A 193 5.14 -0.22 2.55
N VAL A 194 5.13 -1.21 3.45
CA VAL A 194 5.10 -0.98 4.90
C VAL A 194 6.52 -1.09 5.43
N ALA A 195 7.03 -0.02 6.01
CA ALA A 195 8.42 0.03 6.43
C ALA A 195 8.61 0.91 7.68
N PRO A 196 9.45 0.51 8.65
CA PRO A 196 9.86 1.38 9.74
C PRO A 196 10.45 2.71 9.25
N PRO A 197 10.56 3.73 10.11
CA PRO A 197 11.36 4.91 9.80
C PRO A 197 12.80 4.53 9.46
N ALA A 198 13.46 5.32 8.59
CA ALA A 198 14.86 5.13 8.17
C ALA A 198 15.17 3.79 7.47
N SER A 199 14.18 3.10 6.89
CA SER A 199 14.34 1.81 6.21
C SER A 199 14.83 1.89 4.75
N GLY A 200 15.10 3.10 4.21
CA GLY A 200 15.50 3.25 2.80
C GLY A 200 14.34 3.29 1.79
N LYS A 201 13.07 3.32 2.25
CA LYS A 201 11.88 3.40 1.38
C LYS A 201 11.81 4.67 0.51
N GLY A 202 12.62 5.68 0.80
CA GLY A 202 12.75 6.91 0.00
C GLY A 202 13.10 6.66 -1.48
N ALA A 203 13.71 5.52 -1.81
CA ALA A 203 13.99 5.10 -3.18
C ALA A 203 12.73 5.07 -4.09
N LEU A 204 11.53 4.93 -3.52
CA LEU A 204 10.28 4.98 -4.27
C LEU A 204 10.01 6.34 -4.91
N THR A 205 10.60 7.43 -4.40
CA THR A 205 10.51 8.75 -5.04
C THR A 205 11.18 8.78 -6.42
N TRP A 206 12.20 7.95 -6.64
CA TRP A 206 12.84 7.82 -7.96
C TRP A 206 11.89 7.19 -8.97
N VAL A 207 11.15 6.16 -8.55
CA VAL A 207 10.23 5.43 -9.44
C VAL A 207 9.11 6.32 -9.96
N ARG A 208 8.65 7.28 -9.16
CA ARG A 208 7.65 8.28 -9.56
C ARG A 208 8.08 9.07 -10.80
N ARG A 209 9.41 9.33 -10.96
CA ARG A 209 10.00 10.05 -12.08
C ARG A 209 9.71 9.40 -13.43
N LEU A 210 9.47 8.09 -13.48
CA LEU A 210 9.10 7.38 -14.71
C LEU A 210 7.78 7.87 -15.32
N ALA A 211 6.89 8.41 -14.52
CA ALA A 211 5.57 8.90 -14.93
C ALA A 211 5.51 10.42 -15.16
N GLU A 212 6.50 11.17 -14.71
CA GLU A 212 6.51 12.64 -14.81
C GLU A 212 6.37 13.15 -16.25
N PRO A 213 7.06 12.61 -17.28
CA PRO A 213 6.90 13.09 -18.65
C PRO A 213 5.48 12.97 -19.20
N ILE A 214 4.73 11.96 -18.73
CA ILE A 214 3.31 11.78 -19.12
C ILE A 214 2.44 12.85 -18.46
N HIS A 215 2.68 13.08 -17.16
CA HIS A 215 1.97 14.12 -16.41
C HIS A 215 2.26 15.51 -16.97
N GLU A 216 3.50 15.82 -17.25
CA GLU A 216 3.93 17.10 -17.84
C GLU A 216 3.28 17.36 -19.18
N GLU A 217 3.19 16.36 -20.07
CA GLU A 217 2.49 16.48 -21.34
C GLU A 217 0.99 16.75 -21.14
N MET A 218 0.33 16.02 -20.25
CA MET A 218 -1.09 16.24 -19.95
C MET A 218 -1.33 17.66 -19.42
N MET A 219 -0.46 18.11 -18.52
CA MET A 219 -0.53 19.47 -17.95
C MET A 219 -0.23 20.57 -18.99
N ALA A 220 0.69 20.33 -19.92
CA ALA A 220 0.97 21.25 -21.01
C ALA A 220 -0.26 21.41 -21.93
N ARG A 221 -0.85 20.29 -22.34
CA ARG A 221 -2.10 20.27 -23.14
C ARG A 221 -3.25 20.99 -22.43
N TYR A 222 -3.40 20.78 -21.12
CA TYR A 222 -4.41 21.50 -20.34
C TYR A 222 -4.15 23.00 -20.31
N LYS A 223 -2.91 23.44 -20.10
CA LYS A 223 -2.53 24.87 -20.10
C LYS A 223 -2.84 25.54 -21.45
N ASP A 224 -2.56 24.85 -22.55
CA ASP A 224 -2.87 25.34 -23.90
C ASP A 224 -4.39 25.43 -24.12
N SER A 225 -5.14 24.40 -23.74
CA SER A 225 -6.61 24.41 -23.80
C SER A 225 -7.22 25.52 -22.94
N LEU A 226 -6.66 25.75 -21.75
CA LEU A 226 -7.12 26.82 -20.85
C LEU A 226 -6.83 28.21 -21.41
N LYS A 227 -5.70 28.38 -22.13
CA LYS A 227 -5.38 29.62 -22.83
C LYS A 227 -6.42 29.90 -23.95
N ASN A 228 -6.69 28.90 -24.77
CA ASN A 228 -7.70 28.99 -25.84
C ASN A 228 -9.10 29.34 -25.29
N TYR A 229 -9.50 28.64 -24.22
CA TYR A 229 -10.75 28.93 -23.52
C TYR A 229 -10.84 30.39 -23.05
N ARG A 230 -9.77 30.92 -22.44
CA ARG A 230 -9.75 32.33 -22.00
C ARG A 230 -9.92 33.30 -23.15
N GLU A 231 -9.29 33.04 -24.30
CA GLU A 231 -9.43 33.86 -25.49
C GLU A 231 -10.86 33.79 -26.06
N GLU A 232 -11.44 32.59 -26.12
CA GLU A 232 -12.83 32.38 -26.57
C GLU A 232 -13.82 33.02 -25.59
N LYS A 233 -13.62 32.89 -24.30
CA LYS A 233 -14.45 33.49 -23.27
C LYS A 233 -14.42 35.02 -23.34
N ASN A 234 -13.26 35.63 -23.53
CA ASN A 234 -13.12 37.07 -23.72
C ASN A 234 -13.84 37.56 -24.99
N ARG A 235 -13.76 36.80 -26.10
CA ARG A 235 -14.53 37.11 -27.33
C ARG A 235 -16.03 36.99 -27.06
N TRP A 236 -16.48 35.95 -26.42
CA TRP A 236 -17.89 35.74 -26.05
C TRP A 236 -18.38 36.86 -25.14
N ASP A 237 -17.58 37.26 -24.14
CA ASP A 237 -17.88 38.36 -23.24
C ASP A 237 -18.02 39.70 -23.97
N SER A 238 -17.31 39.90 -25.07
CA SER A 238 -17.39 41.13 -25.89
C SER A 238 -18.64 41.21 -26.78
N LEU A 239 -19.39 40.08 -26.96
CA LEU A 239 -20.59 40.05 -27.83
C LEU A 239 -21.79 40.88 -27.29
N GLY A 240 -21.76 41.28 -26.04
CA GLY A 240 -22.84 42.06 -25.41
C GLY A 240 -24.21 41.37 -25.51
N LYS A 241 -25.18 42.02 -26.16
CA LYS A 241 -26.55 41.47 -26.32
C LYS A 241 -26.62 40.21 -27.20
N LYS A 242 -25.63 39.96 -28.05
CA LYS A 242 -25.58 38.76 -28.90
C LYS A 242 -25.15 37.50 -28.15
N ARG A 243 -24.80 37.57 -26.86
CA ARG A 243 -24.49 36.39 -26.04
C ARG A 243 -25.63 35.36 -25.98
N SER A 244 -26.90 35.84 -26.06
CA SER A 244 -28.05 34.94 -26.06
C SER A 244 -28.16 34.05 -27.30
N GLU A 245 -27.43 34.39 -28.37
CA GLU A 245 -27.43 33.68 -29.65
C GLU A 245 -26.22 32.71 -29.78
N THR A 246 -25.24 32.81 -28.88
CA THR A 246 -23.99 32.03 -28.94
C THR A 246 -23.79 31.29 -27.63
N PRO A 247 -23.57 29.96 -27.62
CA PRO A 247 -23.32 29.21 -26.41
C PRO A 247 -22.05 29.71 -25.69
N GLU A 248 -22.10 29.73 -24.40
CA GLU A 248 -20.93 30.06 -23.58
C GLU A 248 -19.84 29.01 -23.76
N PRO A 249 -18.56 29.39 -23.96
CA PRO A 249 -17.47 28.43 -24.00
C PRO A 249 -17.35 27.64 -22.69
N GLU A 250 -17.15 26.35 -22.82
CA GLU A 250 -16.95 25.45 -21.67
C GLU A 250 -15.48 25.42 -21.22
N GLN A 251 -15.26 25.45 -19.91
CA GLN A 251 -13.93 25.35 -19.36
C GLN A 251 -13.39 23.93 -19.60
N PRO A 252 -12.15 23.78 -20.11
CA PRO A 252 -11.56 22.46 -20.32
C PRO A 252 -11.35 21.72 -19.00
N PRO A 253 -11.57 20.39 -18.95
CA PRO A 253 -11.34 19.59 -17.78
C PRO A 253 -9.86 19.56 -17.39
N LEU A 254 -9.56 19.59 -16.10
CA LEU A 254 -8.20 19.48 -15.57
C LEU A 254 -7.71 18.03 -15.66
N LYS A 255 -7.12 17.65 -16.78
CA LYS A 255 -6.56 16.31 -16.95
C LYS A 255 -5.16 16.25 -16.38
N MET A 256 -4.94 15.39 -15.38
CA MET A 256 -3.64 15.11 -14.79
C MET A 256 -3.43 13.61 -14.61
N PHE A 257 -2.18 13.15 -14.72
CA PHE A 257 -1.83 11.74 -14.53
C PHE A 257 -1.41 11.46 -13.08
N LEU A 258 -0.52 12.30 -12.51
CA LEU A 258 -0.08 12.17 -11.12
C LEU A 258 -1.07 12.91 -10.21
N ILE A 259 -1.77 12.15 -9.38
CA ILE A 259 -2.76 12.66 -8.43
C ILE A 259 -2.06 12.74 -7.06
N ALA A 260 -2.12 13.91 -6.42
CA ALA A 260 -1.52 14.09 -5.09
C ALA A 260 -2.27 13.29 -4.03
N GLY A 261 -1.53 12.67 -3.11
CA GLY A 261 -2.07 11.80 -2.07
C GLY A 261 -2.74 12.54 -0.91
N ASP A 262 -2.58 13.85 -0.81
CA ASP A 262 -3.25 14.71 0.17
C ASP A 262 -4.62 15.24 -0.29
N ASN A 263 -5.07 14.83 -1.48
CA ASN A 263 -6.38 15.15 -1.99
C ASN A 263 -7.50 14.52 -1.15
N SER A 264 -8.64 15.21 -1.05
CA SER A 264 -9.86 14.60 -0.53
C SER A 264 -10.33 13.44 -1.42
N GLY A 265 -11.10 12.50 -0.87
CA GLY A 265 -11.67 11.40 -1.66
C GLY A 265 -12.49 11.90 -2.86
N THR A 266 -13.21 13.02 -2.69
CA THR A 266 -13.94 13.68 -3.80
C THR A 266 -12.98 14.24 -4.85
N GLY A 267 -11.88 14.88 -4.43
CA GLY A 267 -10.89 15.45 -5.36
C GLY A 267 -10.21 14.37 -6.20
N ILE A 268 -9.91 13.19 -5.62
CA ILE A 268 -9.38 12.04 -6.38
C ILE A 268 -10.41 11.57 -7.40
N LEU A 269 -11.67 11.46 -7.01
CA LEU A 269 -12.76 11.02 -7.86
C LEU A 269 -12.96 11.97 -9.04
N GLU A 270 -12.95 13.29 -8.80
CA GLU A 270 -13.04 14.32 -9.84
C GLU A 270 -11.87 14.24 -10.82
N ASN A 271 -10.62 14.17 -10.29
CA ASN A 271 -9.42 14.05 -11.14
C ASN A 271 -9.47 12.82 -12.05
N LEU A 272 -9.93 11.68 -11.51
CA LEU A 272 -10.06 10.46 -12.31
C LEU A 272 -11.13 10.61 -13.40
N ILE A 273 -12.29 11.15 -13.08
CA ILE A 273 -13.37 11.33 -14.04
C ILE A 273 -12.93 12.29 -15.15
N GLU A 274 -12.28 13.41 -14.82
CA GLU A 274 -11.76 14.38 -15.78
C GLU A 274 -10.65 13.80 -16.68
N ALA A 275 -9.88 12.83 -16.18
CA ALA A 275 -8.83 12.14 -16.92
C ALA A 275 -9.29 10.80 -17.54
N ASP A 276 -10.59 10.61 -17.80
CA ASP A 276 -11.17 9.40 -18.41
C ASP A 276 -10.81 8.11 -17.62
N GLY A 277 -10.82 8.20 -16.30
CA GLY A 277 -10.54 7.13 -15.34
C GLY A 277 -9.05 6.86 -15.12
N VAL A 278 -8.14 7.53 -15.80
CA VAL A 278 -6.69 7.25 -15.75
C VAL A 278 -6.01 8.08 -14.67
N GLY A 279 -5.15 7.44 -13.87
CA GLY A 279 -4.37 8.15 -12.85
C GLY A 279 -3.33 7.28 -12.16
N LEU A 280 -2.39 7.97 -11.50
CA LEU A 280 -1.37 7.37 -10.65
C LEU A 280 -1.24 8.17 -9.34
N ILE A 281 -1.35 7.49 -8.21
CA ILE A 281 -0.96 8.02 -6.91
C ILE A 281 0.36 7.37 -6.52
N CYS A 282 1.38 8.17 -6.22
CA CYS A 282 2.68 7.69 -5.79
C CYS A 282 3.18 8.57 -4.64
N GLU A 283 2.85 8.17 -3.40
CA GLU A 283 2.99 9.03 -2.22
C GLU A 283 3.37 8.25 -0.95
N THR A 284 3.92 8.98 0.02
CA THR A 284 4.03 8.47 1.38
C THR A 284 2.73 8.76 2.14
N VAL A 285 2.17 7.75 2.79
CA VAL A 285 0.98 7.90 3.63
C VAL A 285 1.32 8.85 4.77
N SER A 286 0.76 10.05 4.74
CA SER A 286 0.90 11.02 5.80
C SER A 286 -0.23 10.86 6.82
N THR A 287 0.01 11.29 8.05
CA THR A 287 -1.01 11.33 9.10
C THR A 287 -2.18 12.29 8.76
N ALA A 288 -1.97 13.20 7.81
CA ALA A 288 -2.98 14.15 7.34
C ALA A 288 -4.11 13.51 6.53
N ILE A 289 -3.89 12.33 5.93
CA ILE A 289 -4.93 11.58 5.22
C ILE A 289 -6.02 11.04 6.18
N GLY A 290 -5.83 11.15 7.51
CA GLY A 290 -6.64 10.48 8.54
C GLY A 290 -8.13 10.78 8.59
N ALA A 291 -8.64 11.86 7.98
CA ALA A 291 -10.02 12.28 8.14
C ALA A 291 -11.00 11.72 7.07
N ASP A 292 -10.53 11.28 5.91
CA ASP A 292 -11.40 10.92 4.76
C ASP A 292 -11.16 9.49 4.18
N TYR A 293 -10.59 8.60 4.98
CA TYR A 293 -10.27 7.22 4.55
C TYR A 293 -11.47 6.42 4.03
N GLY A 294 -12.67 6.70 4.50
CA GLY A 294 -13.86 5.99 4.04
C GLY A 294 -14.10 6.16 2.54
N HIS A 295 -14.00 7.38 2.05
CA HIS A 295 -14.15 7.71 0.63
C HIS A 295 -12.97 7.21 -0.20
N TRP A 296 -11.75 7.30 0.31
CA TRP A 296 -10.57 6.72 -0.33
C TRP A 296 -10.73 5.23 -0.54
N SER A 297 -11.10 4.50 0.52
CA SER A 297 -11.25 3.05 0.48
C SER A 297 -12.25 2.61 -0.59
N ASP A 298 -13.39 3.28 -0.73
CA ASP A 298 -14.38 2.94 -1.76
C ASP A 298 -13.86 3.19 -3.17
N THR A 299 -13.27 4.37 -3.41
CA THR A 299 -12.68 4.73 -4.71
C THR A 299 -11.56 3.76 -5.10
N LEU A 300 -10.63 3.43 -4.19
CA LEU A 300 -9.55 2.50 -4.47
C LEU A 300 -10.06 1.09 -4.79
N ARG A 301 -11.10 0.61 -4.09
CA ARG A 301 -11.70 -0.70 -4.35
C ARG A 301 -12.35 -0.75 -5.74
N LYS A 302 -13.11 0.28 -6.11
CA LYS A 302 -13.71 0.41 -7.45
C LYS A 302 -12.65 0.45 -8.54
N CYS A 303 -11.60 1.26 -8.35
CA CYS A 303 -10.50 1.37 -9.31
C CYS A 303 -9.71 0.07 -9.47
N HIS A 304 -9.52 -0.72 -8.39
CA HIS A 304 -8.87 -2.01 -8.50
C HIS A 304 -9.64 -2.96 -9.42
N ASP A 305 -10.95 -2.94 -9.38
CA ASP A 305 -11.83 -3.82 -10.16
C ASP A 305 -12.28 -3.14 -11.48
N HIS A 306 -11.71 -1.99 -11.85
CA HIS A 306 -12.04 -1.21 -13.06
C HIS A 306 -13.52 -0.89 -13.18
N GLU A 307 -14.15 -0.53 -12.06
CA GLU A 307 -15.56 -0.20 -12.00
C GLU A 307 -15.80 1.25 -12.43
N ARG A 308 -17.06 1.51 -12.78
CA ARG A 308 -17.57 2.86 -13.06
C ARG A 308 -17.40 3.76 -11.86
N LEU A 309 -16.92 4.98 -12.10
CA LEU A 309 -16.88 6.05 -11.13
C LEU A 309 -17.91 7.11 -11.48
N ALA A 310 -18.65 7.57 -10.49
CA ALA A 310 -19.61 8.65 -10.65
C ALA A 310 -19.68 9.49 -9.38
N PHE A 311 -19.89 10.78 -9.53
CA PHE A 311 -20.27 11.63 -8.41
C PHE A 311 -21.44 12.54 -8.76
N ASN A 312 -22.19 12.94 -7.76
CA ASN A 312 -23.34 13.83 -7.88
C ASN A 312 -23.27 14.92 -6.83
N ARG A 313 -23.17 16.18 -7.24
CA ARG A 313 -23.29 17.36 -6.38
C ARG A 313 -24.69 17.92 -6.44
N ARG A 314 -25.45 17.75 -5.37
CA ARG A 314 -26.82 18.29 -5.28
C ARG A 314 -26.87 19.82 -5.37
N THR A 315 -25.85 20.50 -4.86
CA THR A 315 -25.78 21.97 -4.81
C THR A 315 -25.85 22.61 -6.19
N ASN A 316 -25.22 22.00 -7.20
CA ASN A 316 -25.10 22.54 -8.55
C ASN A 316 -25.83 21.68 -9.58
N HIS A 317 -26.57 20.64 -9.17
CA HIS A 317 -27.13 19.60 -10.05
C HIS A 317 -26.10 18.99 -11.00
N GLU A 318 -24.84 18.89 -10.54
CA GLU A 318 -23.73 18.41 -11.32
C GLU A 318 -23.60 16.89 -11.19
N TYR A 319 -23.65 16.20 -12.33
CA TYR A 319 -23.39 14.76 -12.41
C TYR A 319 -22.27 14.52 -13.40
N ARG A 320 -21.24 13.79 -12.96
CA ARG A 320 -20.12 13.37 -13.81
C ARG A 320 -19.82 11.91 -13.56
N GLU A 321 -19.36 11.21 -14.59
CA GLU A 321 -19.01 9.81 -14.52
C GLU A 321 -17.94 9.42 -15.54
N CYS A 322 -17.26 8.30 -15.28
CA CYS A 322 -16.50 7.55 -16.27
C CYS A 322 -16.82 6.05 -16.13
N ASP A 323 -16.92 5.37 -17.27
CA ASP A 323 -17.42 3.98 -17.29
C ASP A 323 -16.44 2.97 -16.72
N GLU A 324 -15.15 3.20 -16.85
CA GLU A 324 -14.08 2.34 -16.33
C GLU A 324 -12.97 3.18 -15.70
N SER A 325 -12.31 2.65 -14.69
CA SER A 325 -11.22 3.33 -13.97
C SER A 325 -9.90 2.57 -14.09
N TYR A 326 -8.80 3.31 -14.28
CA TYR A 326 -7.44 2.80 -14.53
C TYR A 326 -6.45 3.50 -13.59
N LEU A 327 -6.64 3.30 -12.28
CA LEU A 327 -5.80 3.90 -11.25
C LEU A 327 -4.76 2.91 -10.75
N SER A 328 -3.49 3.28 -10.85
CA SER A 328 -2.41 2.64 -10.10
C SER A 328 -2.09 3.43 -8.84
N VAL A 329 -1.71 2.72 -7.78
CA VAL A 329 -1.43 3.32 -6.47
C VAL A 329 -0.14 2.72 -5.91
N LEU A 330 0.85 3.56 -5.65
CA LEU A 330 2.08 3.20 -4.96
C LEU A 330 2.16 4.01 -3.66
N LEU A 331 1.87 3.36 -2.55
CA LEU A 331 1.95 3.97 -1.23
C LEU A 331 3.14 3.43 -0.45
N SER A 332 3.72 4.28 0.37
CA SER A 332 4.66 3.87 1.40
C SER A 332 4.25 4.44 2.76
N GLY A 333 4.43 3.66 3.82
CA GLY A 333 4.05 4.10 5.16
C GLY A 333 4.70 3.28 6.26
N THR A 334 4.54 3.73 7.50
CA THR A 334 4.97 2.97 8.68
C THR A 334 3.90 1.94 9.07
N PRO A 335 4.24 0.91 9.87
CA PRO A 335 3.25 -0.03 10.40
C PRO A 335 2.07 0.64 11.12
N ALA A 336 2.32 1.76 11.82
CA ALA A 336 1.27 2.52 12.49
C ALA A 336 0.28 3.20 11.52
N GLN A 337 0.69 3.43 10.26
CA GLN A 337 -0.13 4.06 9.24
C GLN A 337 -1.00 3.07 8.44
N VAL A 338 -0.81 1.75 8.65
CA VAL A 338 -1.63 0.73 7.98
C VAL A 338 -3.07 0.78 8.49
N LYS A 339 -3.26 0.77 9.82
CA LYS A 339 -4.59 0.75 10.44
C LYS A 339 -5.47 1.96 10.08
N PRO A 340 -4.99 3.20 10.08
CA PRO A 340 -5.80 4.33 9.65
C PRO A 340 -6.28 4.21 8.20
N LEU A 341 -5.46 3.71 7.27
CA LEU A 341 -5.84 3.53 5.88
C LEU A 341 -6.74 2.30 5.68
N ILE A 342 -6.46 1.22 6.41
CA ILE A 342 -7.17 -0.05 6.33
C ILE A 342 -7.65 -0.44 7.73
N PRO A 343 -8.79 0.09 8.18
CA PRO A 343 -9.26 -0.11 9.54
C PRO A 343 -9.62 -1.56 9.86
N SER A 344 -9.93 -2.37 8.86
CA SER A 344 -10.26 -3.80 8.99
C SER A 344 -9.89 -4.56 7.72
N ALA A 345 -9.47 -5.81 7.87
CA ALA A 345 -9.25 -6.72 6.74
C ALA A 345 -10.54 -7.03 5.95
N GLU A 346 -11.70 -6.88 6.59
CA GLU A 346 -13.01 -7.18 6.01
C GLU A 346 -13.54 -6.06 5.10
N ASN A 347 -12.98 -4.85 5.16
CA ASN A 347 -13.44 -3.75 4.31
C ASN A 347 -13.11 -3.93 2.82
N GLY A 348 -12.37 -4.98 2.47
CA GLY A 348 -12.02 -5.35 1.10
C GLY A 348 -10.86 -4.57 0.48
N LEU A 349 -10.37 -3.47 1.09
CA LEU A 349 -9.21 -2.75 0.59
C LEU A 349 -7.92 -3.53 0.86
N PHE A 350 -7.81 -4.16 2.03
CA PHE A 350 -6.67 -5.01 2.39
C PHE A 350 -6.37 -6.04 1.29
N SER A 351 -7.37 -6.80 0.88
CA SER A 351 -7.18 -7.87 -0.11
C SER A 351 -6.73 -7.37 -1.49
N ARG A 352 -6.94 -6.10 -1.82
CA ARG A 352 -6.62 -5.50 -3.11
C ARG A 352 -5.22 -4.93 -3.19
N GLN A 353 -4.56 -4.68 -2.03
CA GLN A 353 -3.19 -4.17 -2.00
C GLN A 353 -2.16 -5.29 -2.18
N LEU A 354 -1.12 -5.00 -2.94
CA LEU A 354 0.13 -5.78 -2.91
C LEU A 354 0.99 -5.21 -1.77
N PHE A 355 1.13 -5.97 -0.70
CA PHE A 355 1.95 -5.56 0.43
C PHE A 355 3.39 -6.03 0.28
N TYR A 356 4.31 -5.19 0.71
CA TYR A 356 5.68 -5.56 1.01
C TYR A 356 6.08 -4.93 2.35
N PHE A 357 6.52 -5.77 3.29
CA PHE A 357 7.08 -5.29 4.55
C PHE A 357 8.60 -5.21 4.41
N MET A 358 9.13 -4.01 4.56
CA MET A 358 10.56 -3.74 4.50
C MET A 358 11.17 -3.84 5.91
N PRO A 359 12.21 -4.66 6.14
CA PRO A 359 12.84 -4.77 7.45
C PRO A 359 13.51 -3.46 7.88
N PRO A 360 13.72 -3.25 9.18
CA PRO A 360 14.54 -2.13 9.65
C PRO A 360 15.98 -2.27 9.18
N ILE A 361 16.68 -1.13 9.03
CA ILE A 361 18.13 -1.08 8.81
C ILE A 361 18.77 -0.95 10.20
N ASP A 362 19.64 -1.89 10.55
CA ASP A 362 20.30 -1.95 11.86
C ASP A 362 21.66 -1.25 11.86
N GLU A 363 22.27 -1.05 10.68
CA GLU A 363 23.61 -0.49 10.54
C GLU A 363 23.59 0.78 9.70
N TRP A 364 24.42 1.74 10.09
CA TRP A 364 24.62 2.95 9.27
C TRP A 364 25.33 2.59 7.99
N MET A 365 24.77 3.00 6.85
CA MET A 365 25.40 2.86 5.54
C MET A 365 26.14 4.14 5.18
N ASP A 366 27.37 4.01 4.71
CA ASP A 366 28.13 5.15 4.18
C ASP A 366 27.37 5.76 2.98
N GLN A 367 27.06 7.04 3.07
CA GLN A 367 26.35 7.78 2.03
C GLN A 367 27.29 8.40 1.00
N PHE A 368 28.60 8.34 1.24
CA PHE A 368 29.62 8.94 0.39
C PHE A 368 30.48 7.89 -0.32
N ASP A 369 30.33 6.62 0.05
CA ASP A 369 31.04 5.48 -0.56
C ASP A 369 30.40 5.11 -1.89
N SER A 370 30.38 6.02 -2.85
CA SER A 370 29.97 5.64 -4.18
C SER A 370 30.42 6.67 -5.22
N GLU A 371 30.73 6.21 -6.39
CA GLU A 371 30.61 6.97 -7.63
C GLU A 371 29.12 7.33 -7.87
N SER A 372 28.50 8.04 -6.89
CA SER A 372 27.05 8.19 -6.80
C SER A 372 26.53 9.10 -7.88
N GLU A 373 25.81 8.52 -8.79
CA GLU A 373 24.93 9.25 -9.71
C GLU A 373 23.64 9.69 -8.96
N ASP A 374 23.06 10.81 -9.38
CA ASP A 374 21.70 11.17 -8.99
C ASP A 374 20.67 10.20 -9.61
N TYR A 375 20.23 9.21 -8.82
CA TYR A 375 19.23 8.26 -9.29
C TYR A 375 17.89 8.92 -9.65
N GLY A 376 17.53 10.05 -9.03
CA GLY A 376 16.35 10.82 -9.43
C GLY A 376 16.46 11.30 -10.88
N LEU A 377 17.60 11.83 -11.28
CA LEU A 377 17.86 12.26 -12.66
C LEU A 377 17.90 11.07 -13.63
N ARG A 378 18.49 9.94 -13.21
CA ARG A 378 18.55 8.71 -14.01
C ARG A 378 17.16 8.15 -14.28
N PHE A 379 16.29 8.07 -13.26
CA PHE A 379 14.91 7.64 -13.45
C PHE A 379 14.09 8.63 -14.31
N ALA A 380 14.32 9.93 -14.22
CA ALA A 380 13.69 10.91 -15.11
C ALA A 380 14.09 10.68 -16.58
N THR A 381 15.37 10.36 -16.84
CA THR A 381 15.85 9.98 -18.18
C THR A 381 15.14 8.73 -18.68
N TRP A 382 15.04 7.68 -17.87
CA TRP A 382 14.28 6.47 -18.21
C TRP A 382 12.78 6.75 -18.40
N GLY A 383 12.21 7.67 -17.64
CA GLY A 383 10.83 8.14 -17.84
C GLY A 383 10.60 8.76 -19.22
N THR A 384 11.53 9.59 -19.67
CA THR A 384 11.50 10.17 -21.03
C THR A 384 11.58 9.10 -22.11
N GLN A 385 12.48 8.13 -21.95
CA GLN A 385 12.61 7.01 -22.88
C GLN A 385 11.35 6.13 -22.90
N TRP A 386 10.80 5.83 -21.72
CA TRP A 386 9.55 5.09 -21.60
C TRP A 386 8.38 5.80 -22.28
N LYS A 387 8.29 7.13 -22.11
CA LYS A 387 7.27 7.94 -22.79
C LYS A 387 7.34 7.80 -24.31
N GLN A 388 8.54 7.80 -24.91
CA GLN A 388 8.71 7.60 -26.35
C GLN A 388 8.20 6.22 -26.80
N VAL A 389 8.44 5.17 -26.00
CA VAL A 389 7.91 3.82 -26.28
C VAL A 389 6.40 3.78 -26.16
N LEU A 390 5.81 4.47 -25.17
CA LEU A 390 4.36 4.60 -25.05
C LEU A 390 3.74 5.32 -26.25
N ASP A 391 4.38 6.36 -26.76
CA ASP A 391 3.92 7.07 -27.96
C ASP A 391 3.93 6.18 -29.19
N LEU A 392 4.98 5.34 -29.33
CA LEU A 392 5.04 4.33 -30.38
C LEU A 392 3.89 3.32 -30.26
N ILE A 393 3.64 2.79 -29.06
CA ILE A 393 2.53 1.87 -28.81
C ILE A 393 1.20 2.54 -29.14
N ASN A 394 0.98 3.76 -28.65
CA ASN A 394 -0.25 4.50 -28.84
C ASN A 394 -0.54 4.83 -30.31
N GLY A 395 0.51 5.10 -31.09
CA GLY A 395 0.42 5.36 -32.54
C GLY A 395 0.29 4.11 -33.42
N SER A 396 0.54 2.91 -32.85
CA SER A 396 0.61 1.68 -33.64
C SER A 396 -0.49 0.66 -33.32
N VAL A 397 -1.03 0.68 -32.08
CA VAL A 397 -1.94 -0.38 -31.60
C VAL A 397 -3.05 0.22 -30.75
N GLN A 398 -4.29 -0.26 -30.95
CA GLN A 398 -5.40 0.12 -30.07
C GLN A 398 -5.40 -0.68 -28.78
N THR A 399 -5.17 -2.01 -28.86
CA THR A 399 -5.22 -2.90 -27.70
C THR A 399 -4.18 -4.00 -27.81
N ILE A 400 -3.50 -4.29 -26.70
CA ILE A 400 -2.59 -5.44 -26.53
C ILE A 400 -3.22 -6.37 -25.50
N GLN A 401 -3.39 -7.65 -25.85
CA GLN A 401 -4.04 -8.63 -24.98
C GLN A 401 -3.07 -9.76 -24.61
N LEU A 402 -2.80 -9.92 -23.31
CA LEU A 402 -2.04 -11.06 -22.81
C LEU A 402 -2.79 -12.37 -23.05
N ARG A 403 -2.05 -13.38 -23.59
CA ARG A 403 -2.49 -14.74 -23.80
C ARG A 403 -1.54 -15.70 -23.09
N LEU A 404 -2.08 -16.53 -22.22
CA LEU A 404 -1.36 -17.64 -21.59
C LEU A 404 -1.58 -18.92 -22.39
N SER A 405 -0.56 -19.78 -22.51
CA SER A 405 -0.70 -21.11 -23.03
C SER A 405 -1.55 -22.00 -22.09
N GLU A 406 -2.11 -23.09 -22.58
CA GLU A 406 -2.89 -24.00 -21.74
C GLU A 406 -2.06 -24.55 -20.58
N LYS A 407 -0.80 -24.90 -20.82
CA LYS A 407 0.13 -25.32 -19.77
C LYS A 407 0.35 -24.25 -18.70
N GLN A 408 0.51 -22.98 -19.10
CA GLN A 408 0.66 -21.85 -18.16
C GLN A 408 -0.62 -21.64 -17.35
N LYS A 409 -1.81 -21.74 -17.96
CA LYS A 409 -3.09 -21.65 -17.26
C LYS A 409 -3.26 -22.77 -16.23
N GLU A 410 -2.88 -24.00 -16.59
CA GLU A 410 -2.94 -25.15 -15.69
C GLU A 410 -2.05 -24.95 -14.46
N LEU A 411 -0.76 -24.59 -14.67
CA LEU A 411 0.19 -24.30 -13.60
C LEU A 411 -0.28 -23.14 -12.71
N PHE A 412 -0.80 -22.07 -13.31
CA PHE A 412 -1.38 -20.95 -12.59
C PHE A 412 -2.51 -21.39 -11.67
N ASN A 413 -3.49 -22.12 -12.20
CA ASN A 413 -4.64 -22.61 -11.43
C ASN A 413 -4.19 -23.55 -10.31
N GLN A 414 -3.28 -24.47 -10.59
CA GLN A 414 -2.74 -25.38 -9.59
C GLN A 414 -2.08 -24.63 -8.43
N ARG A 415 -1.21 -23.65 -8.75
CA ARG A 415 -0.50 -22.84 -7.73
C ARG A 415 -1.46 -22.06 -6.85
N PHE A 416 -2.45 -21.39 -7.46
CA PHE A 416 -3.43 -20.61 -6.71
C PHE A 416 -4.43 -21.43 -5.94
N ALA A 417 -4.82 -22.63 -6.42
CA ALA A 417 -5.66 -23.54 -5.68
C ALA A 417 -4.99 -24.04 -4.39
N GLN A 418 -3.69 -24.38 -4.44
CA GLN A 418 -2.89 -24.73 -3.28
C GLN A 418 -2.86 -23.60 -2.26
N LEU A 419 -2.49 -22.39 -2.73
CA LEU A 419 -2.37 -21.22 -1.85
C LEU A 419 -3.72 -20.82 -1.24
N PHE A 420 -4.82 -20.91 -2.00
CA PHE A 420 -6.17 -20.59 -1.54
C PHE A 420 -6.63 -21.56 -0.44
N SER A 421 -6.32 -22.85 -0.58
CA SER A 421 -6.59 -23.87 0.43
C SER A 421 -5.80 -23.62 1.70
N HIS A 422 -4.49 -23.34 1.57
CA HIS A 422 -3.63 -22.99 2.69
C HIS A 422 -4.12 -21.74 3.43
N ALA A 423 -4.40 -20.67 2.70
CA ALA A 423 -4.88 -19.41 3.27
C ALA A 423 -6.19 -19.58 4.06
N GLY A 424 -7.09 -20.40 3.55
CA GLY A 424 -8.35 -20.68 4.23
C GLY A 424 -8.20 -21.43 5.53
N TYR A 425 -7.25 -22.35 5.58
CA TYR A 425 -6.94 -23.07 6.79
C TYR A 425 -6.22 -22.21 7.83
N ALA A 426 -5.22 -21.45 7.37
CA ALA A 426 -4.30 -20.69 8.21
C ALA A 426 -4.91 -19.38 8.77
N TYR A 427 -5.61 -18.63 7.94
CA TYR A 427 -6.03 -17.24 8.23
C TYR A 427 -7.52 -16.97 7.95
N GLY A 428 -8.26 -17.96 7.44
CA GLY A 428 -9.69 -17.80 7.15
C GLY A 428 -10.01 -16.94 5.91
N GLY A 429 -11.16 -16.24 5.94
CA GLY A 429 -11.74 -15.56 4.79
C GLY A 429 -10.92 -14.38 4.26
N SER A 430 -10.30 -13.61 5.14
CA SER A 430 -9.53 -12.40 4.77
C SER A 430 -8.35 -12.74 3.86
N MET A 431 -7.56 -13.76 4.21
CA MET A 431 -6.44 -14.18 3.37
C MET A 431 -6.87 -14.96 2.12
N ARG A 432 -8.00 -15.67 2.13
CA ARG A 432 -8.57 -16.20 0.88
C ARG A 432 -8.88 -15.08 -0.13
N SER A 433 -9.47 -14.00 0.36
CA SER A 433 -9.73 -12.81 -0.46
C SER A 433 -8.44 -12.20 -1.01
N ALA A 434 -7.38 -12.11 -0.19
CA ALA A 434 -6.07 -11.63 -0.61
C ALA A 434 -5.47 -12.53 -1.70
N VAL A 435 -5.50 -13.86 -1.55
CA VAL A 435 -5.02 -14.81 -2.56
C VAL A 435 -5.75 -14.65 -3.90
N ALA A 436 -7.08 -14.49 -3.87
CA ALA A 436 -7.85 -14.25 -5.10
C ALA A 436 -7.42 -12.95 -5.82
N ARG A 437 -7.03 -11.91 -5.08
CA ARG A 437 -6.55 -10.65 -5.65
C ARG A 437 -5.07 -10.71 -6.06
N ILE A 438 -4.23 -11.45 -5.34
CA ILE A 438 -2.85 -11.74 -5.77
C ILE A 438 -2.89 -12.46 -7.13
N ALA A 439 -3.84 -13.36 -7.38
CA ALA A 439 -4.00 -14.00 -8.68
C ALA A 439 -4.28 -12.99 -9.82
N ILE A 440 -5.17 -12.04 -9.60
CA ILE A 440 -5.43 -10.95 -10.55
C ILE A 440 -4.16 -10.11 -10.76
N ASN A 441 -3.49 -9.71 -9.69
CA ASN A 441 -2.29 -8.89 -9.75
C ASN A 441 -1.11 -9.64 -10.42
N THR A 442 -1.02 -10.97 -10.25
CA THR A 442 -0.06 -11.81 -10.98
C THR A 442 -0.28 -11.71 -12.50
N CYS A 443 -1.53 -11.78 -12.97
CA CYS A 443 -1.83 -11.58 -14.40
C CYS A 443 -1.46 -10.18 -14.89
N ARG A 444 -1.63 -9.16 -14.05
CA ARG A 444 -1.22 -7.77 -14.34
C ARG A 444 0.30 -7.65 -14.47
N ILE A 445 1.05 -8.24 -13.54
CA ILE A 445 2.53 -8.27 -13.57
C ILE A 445 3.00 -9.04 -14.80
N LEU A 446 2.41 -10.20 -15.12
CA LEU A 446 2.73 -10.96 -16.34
C LEU A 446 2.55 -10.12 -17.60
N SER A 447 1.51 -9.28 -17.67
CA SER A 447 1.28 -8.37 -18.80
C SER A 447 2.40 -7.33 -18.93
N ILE A 448 2.88 -6.79 -17.80
CA ILE A 448 3.96 -5.79 -17.77
C ILE A 448 5.28 -6.45 -18.20
N VAL A 449 5.65 -7.57 -17.57
CA VAL A 449 6.92 -8.27 -17.83
C VAL A 449 6.98 -8.74 -19.28
N ALA A 450 5.93 -9.39 -19.77
CA ALA A 450 5.87 -9.87 -21.15
C ALA A 450 6.01 -8.72 -22.17
N LEU A 451 5.34 -7.59 -21.92
CA LEU A 451 5.43 -6.43 -22.80
C LEU A 451 6.84 -5.84 -22.81
N LEU A 452 7.44 -5.65 -21.63
CA LEU A 452 8.80 -5.12 -21.53
C LEU A 452 9.82 -6.06 -22.18
N ARG A 453 9.65 -7.36 -22.06
CA ARG A 453 10.47 -8.37 -22.76
C ARG A 453 10.30 -8.26 -24.28
N ALA A 454 9.09 -8.13 -24.76
CA ALA A 454 8.80 -7.98 -26.18
C ALA A 454 9.36 -6.68 -26.77
N LEU A 455 9.44 -5.63 -25.96
CA LEU A 455 9.91 -4.30 -26.36
C LEU A 455 11.38 -4.04 -26.01
N GLU A 456 12.11 -5.05 -25.54
CA GLU A 456 13.49 -4.92 -25.04
C GLU A 456 14.41 -4.19 -26.02
N LYS A 457 14.29 -4.45 -27.31
CA LYS A 457 15.08 -3.79 -28.36
C LYS A 457 14.78 -2.30 -28.58
N PHE A 458 13.64 -1.80 -28.05
CA PHE A 458 13.25 -0.41 -28.12
C PHE A 458 13.54 0.37 -26.83
N LEU A 459 13.97 -0.33 -25.78
CA LEU A 459 14.30 0.23 -24.48
C LEU A 459 15.81 0.24 -24.30
N PRO A 460 16.41 1.30 -23.68
CA PRO A 460 17.86 1.43 -23.59
C PRO A 460 18.54 0.25 -22.85
N PRO A 461 19.86 0.08 -22.97
CA PRO A 461 20.87 1.16 -22.87
C PRO A 461 21.49 1.64 -24.17
N GLN A 462 21.15 1.11 -25.30
CA GLN A 462 21.93 1.41 -26.49
C GLN A 462 21.05 1.76 -27.68
N GLN A 463 21.24 2.95 -28.17
CA GLN A 463 20.94 3.46 -29.49
C GLN A 463 19.89 4.56 -29.59
N LYS A 464 20.28 5.56 -30.40
CA LYS A 464 19.42 6.55 -31.03
C LYS A 464 18.24 5.84 -31.68
N ILE A 465 17.11 5.90 -31.03
CA ILE A 465 15.88 5.24 -31.42
C ILE A 465 15.21 6.10 -32.48
N PHE A 466 14.57 5.42 -33.40
CA PHE A 466 13.61 5.88 -34.40
C PHE A 466 14.16 6.22 -35.77
N ASN A 467 14.53 5.16 -36.49
CA ASN A 467 14.12 5.12 -37.89
C ASN A 467 12.66 4.66 -37.95
N SER A 468 11.83 5.44 -38.58
CA SER A 468 10.39 5.24 -38.78
C SER A 468 9.97 3.93 -39.48
N GLN A 469 10.91 3.01 -39.71
CA GLN A 469 10.72 1.72 -40.39
C GLN A 469 10.61 0.52 -39.43
N PHE A 470 10.74 0.70 -38.11
CA PHE A 470 10.61 -0.41 -37.15
C PHE A 470 9.17 -0.52 -36.65
N SER A 471 8.45 -1.52 -37.17
CA SER A 471 7.15 -1.93 -36.64
C SER A 471 7.31 -2.72 -35.35
N ILE A 472 6.54 -2.40 -34.30
CA ILE A 472 6.44 -3.18 -33.06
C ILE A 472 5.90 -4.61 -33.35
N PHE A 473 5.26 -4.81 -34.49
CA PHE A 473 4.72 -6.12 -34.92
C PHE A 473 5.80 -7.18 -35.16
N ASN A 474 7.05 -6.77 -35.34
CA ASN A 474 8.19 -7.67 -35.48
C ASN A 474 8.86 -8.00 -34.12
N SER A 475 8.23 -7.63 -33.02
CA SER A 475 8.77 -7.90 -31.68
C SER A 475 8.45 -9.32 -31.24
N PRO A 476 9.41 -10.02 -30.61
CA PRO A 476 9.17 -11.36 -30.10
C PRO A 476 7.98 -11.35 -29.11
N GLY A 477 7.08 -12.33 -29.25
CA GLY A 477 5.92 -12.44 -28.37
C GLY A 477 4.73 -11.54 -28.71
N LEU A 478 4.88 -10.58 -29.66
CA LEU A 478 3.76 -9.80 -30.18
C LEU A 478 3.36 -10.31 -31.56
N SER A 479 2.09 -10.54 -31.76
CA SER A 479 1.52 -10.96 -33.05
C SER A 479 0.13 -10.37 -33.25
N PRO A 480 -0.28 -10.07 -34.49
CA PRO A 480 -1.69 -9.72 -34.78
C PRO A 480 -2.62 -10.83 -34.26
N ALA A 481 -3.74 -10.46 -33.68
CA ALA A 481 -4.74 -11.44 -33.23
C ALA A 481 -5.28 -12.21 -34.45
N PRO A 482 -5.46 -13.54 -34.36
CA PRO A 482 -5.86 -14.38 -35.49
C PRO A 482 -7.17 -13.98 -36.17
N GLU A 483 -8.02 -13.25 -35.46
CA GLU A 483 -9.35 -12.84 -35.89
C GLU A 483 -9.37 -11.57 -36.75
N ILE A 484 -8.20 -10.92 -36.97
CA ILE A 484 -8.12 -9.66 -37.71
C ILE A 484 -7.44 -9.88 -39.06
N PRO A 485 -8.16 -9.82 -40.19
CA PRO A 485 -7.56 -9.80 -41.51
C PRO A 485 -6.63 -8.59 -41.69
N ILE A 486 -5.46 -8.78 -42.26
CA ILE A 486 -4.44 -7.74 -42.50
C ILE A 486 -5.05 -6.57 -43.34
N GLU A 487 -6.08 -6.87 -44.12
CA GLU A 487 -6.84 -5.93 -44.97
C GLU A 487 -7.60 -4.87 -44.15
N ASN A 488 -7.79 -5.06 -42.85
CA ASN A 488 -8.52 -4.13 -41.96
C ASN A 488 -7.60 -3.17 -41.19
N ILE A 489 -6.29 -3.11 -41.52
CA ILE A 489 -5.37 -2.13 -40.94
C ILE A 489 -5.58 -0.78 -41.65
N LYS A 490 -6.49 0.04 -41.10
CA LYS A 490 -6.67 1.43 -41.54
C LYS A 490 -5.62 2.31 -40.86
N ASP A 491 -5.00 3.18 -41.65
CA ASP A 491 -4.04 4.20 -41.17
C ASP A 491 -2.80 3.64 -40.44
N GLY A 492 -2.42 2.35 -40.68
CA GLY A 492 -1.26 1.73 -40.05
C GLY A 492 -1.45 1.37 -38.57
N ILE A 493 -2.66 1.54 -38.01
CA ILE A 493 -2.98 1.19 -36.60
C ILE A 493 -3.61 -0.19 -36.54
N VAL A 494 -2.97 -1.13 -35.81
CA VAL A 494 -3.52 -2.47 -35.58
C VAL A 494 -4.56 -2.44 -34.47
N PRO A 495 -5.79 -2.93 -34.71
CA PRO A 495 -6.84 -2.92 -33.68
C PRO A 495 -6.46 -3.73 -32.45
N LYS A 496 -5.78 -4.89 -32.61
CA LYS A 496 -5.45 -5.78 -31.51
C LYS A 496 -4.19 -6.61 -31.78
N LEU A 497 -3.29 -6.63 -30.78
CA LEU A 497 -2.17 -7.55 -30.74
C LEU A 497 -2.36 -8.57 -29.60
N ASP A 498 -1.99 -9.82 -29.86
CA ASP A 498 -1.82 -10.82 -28.83
C ASP A 498 -0.37 -10.76 -28.31
N LEU A 499 -0.24 -10.70 -26.99
CA LEU A 499 1.02 -10.71 -26.26
C LEU A 499 1.17 -12.06 -25.56
N ARG A 500 2.33 -12.70 -25.74
CA ARG A 500 2.66 -13.97 -25.08
C ARG A 500 3.81 -13.78 -24.13
N VAL A 501 3.73 -14.41 -22.97
CA VAL A 501 4.80 -14.46 -21.98
C VAL A 501 5.64 -15.71 -22.21
N THR A 502 6.97 -15.62 -22.06
CA THR A 502 7.85 -16.78 -22.10
C THR A 502 7.61 -17.68 -20.90
N ASP A 503 7.96 -18.97 -20.98
CA ASP A 503 7.80 -19.87 -19.83
C ASP A 503 8.72 -19.47 -18.67
N GLU A 504 9.91 -18.92 -18.97
CA GLU A 504 10.86 -18.42 -17.98
C GLU A 504 10.31 -17.20 -17.22
N ASP A 505 9.84 -16.17 -17.93
CA ASP A 505 9.22 -14.98 -17.32
C ASP A 505 7.94 -15.36 -16.56
N PHE A 506 7.16 -16.33 -17.09
CA PHE A 506 5.97 -16.84 -16.41
C PHE A 506 6.33 -17.49 -15.08
N GLN A 507 7.31 -18.39 -15.06
CA GLN A 507 7.77 -19.04 -13.83
C GLN A 507 8.34 -18.03 -12.83
N ALA A 508 9.13 -17.07 -13.29
CA ALA A 508 9.68 -16.01 -12.45
C ALA A 508 8.59 -15.21 -11.72
N VAL A 509 7.55 -14.80 -12.45
CA VAL A 509 6.41 -14.08 -11.83
C VAL A 509 5.66 -14.99 -10.85
N LEU A 510 5.53 -16.29 -11.14
CA LEU A 510 4.92 -17.23 -10.19
C LEU A 510 5.72 -17.38 -8.89
N THR A 511 7.06 -17.21 -8.91
CA THR A 511 7.87 -17.26 -7.68
C THR A 511 7.63 -16.08 -6.75
N LEU A 512 7.10 -14.95 -7.24
CA LEU A 512 6.73 -13.80 -6.41
C LEU A 512 5.47 -14.04 -5.57
N ILE A 513 4.64 -15.02 -5.92
CA ILE A 513 3.32 -15.24 -5.30
C ILE A 513 3.45 -15.57 -3.82
N GLU A 514 4.35 -16.48 -3.47
CA GLU A 514 4.52 -16.88 -2.07
C GLU A 514 5.10 -15.76 -1.20
N PRO A 515 6.18 -15.05 -1.58
CA PRO A 515 6.62 -13.86 -0.88
C PRO A 515 5.51 -12.81 -0.72
N LEU A 516 4.77 -12.46 -1.77
CA LEU A 516 3.66 -11.50 -1.70
C LEU A 516 2.56 -11.94 -0.73
N TYR A 517 2.24 -13.23 -0.72
CA TYR A 517 1.31 -13.79 0.25
C TYR A 517 1.84 -13.68 1.68
N ARG A 518 3.13 -14.00 1.92
CA ARG A 518 3.77 -13.89 3.24
C ARG A 518 3.83 -12.44 3.72
N HIS A 519 4.17 -11.51 2.86
CA HIS A 519 4.12 -10.08 3.19
C HIS A 519 2.69 -9.63 3.55
N SER A 520 1.69 -10.07 2.79
CA SER A 520 0.29 -9.76 3.09
C SER A 520 -0.15 -10.35 4.43
N SER A 521 0.23 -11.61 4.73
CA SER A 521 -0.12 -12.24 6.02
C SER A 521 0.59 -11.56 7.21
N TYR A 522 1.83 -11.10 7.02
CA TYR A 522 2.57 -10.36 8.03
C TYR A 522 1.91 -8.99 8.33
N VAL A 523 1.54 -8.25 7.27
CA VAL A 523 0.87 -6.95 7.40
C VAL A 523 -0.54 -7.10 8.01
N LEU A 524 -1.22 -8.22 7.78
CA LEU A 524 -2.50 -8.52 8.42
C LEU A 524 -2.39 -8.46 9.95
N GLY A 525 -1.24 -8.85 10.52
CA GLY A 525 -0.97 -8.78 11.95
C GLY A 525 -0.97 -7.36 12.54
N PHE A 526 -0.84 -6.30 11.73
CA PHE A 526 -0.96 -4.91 12.17
C PHE A 526 -2.40 -4.41 12.24
N LEU A 527 -3.35 -5.14 11.67
CA LEU A 527 -4.75 -4.77 11.69
C LEU A 527 -5.44 -5.29 12.98
N PRO A 528 -6.44 -4.56 13.49
CA PRO A 528 -7.22 -5.07 14.61
C PRO A 528 -7.95 -6.35 14.18
N THR A 529 -7.84 -7.39 15.00
CA THR A 529 -8.76 -8.52 14.92
C THR A 529 -10.15 -7.99 15.22
N SER A 530 -11.14 -8.27 14.35
CA SER A 530 -12.53 -8.00 14.66
C SER A 530 -12.87 -8.67 16.00
N GLU A 531 -13.59 -7.98 16.88
CA GLU A 531 -13.98 -8.48 18.22
C GLU A 531 -14.91 -9.70 18.22
N ALA A 532 -15.17 -10.29 17.06
CA ALA A 532 -15.84 -11.55 16.94
C ALA A 532 -14.86 -12.70 17.28
N VAL A 533 -14.79 -13.04 18.57
CA VAL A 533 -14.06 -14.18 19.17
C VAL A 533 -12.54 -14.10 18.94
N PRO A 534 -11.69 -14.02 19.96
CA PRO A 534 -10.28 -14.29 19.77
C PRO A 534 -10.20 -15.70 19.19
N VAL A 535 -9.97 -15.81 17.91
CA VAL A 535 -9.42 -17.04 17.35
C VAL A 535 -8.03 -17.08 18.00
N GLN A 536 -7.96 -17.68 19.18
CA GLN A 536 -6.70 -18.23 19.65
C GLN A 536 -6.23 -19.06 18.46
N THR A 537 -5.25 -18.56 17.74
CA THR A 537 -4.55 -19.38 16.75
C THR A 537 -4.13 -20.61 17.55
N SER A 538 -4.82 -21.72 17.31
CA SER A 538 -4.44 -22.94 18.01
C SER A 538 -2.98 -23.18 17.66
N PRO A 539 -2.14 -23.70 18.56
CA PRO A 539 -0.74 -24.02 18.25
C PRO A 539 -0.62 -24.77 16.92
N GLU A 540 -1.63 -25.55 16.56
CA GLU A 540 -1.75 -26.26 15.29
C GLU A 540 -1.93 -25.31 14.09
N GLN A 541 -2.71 -24.25 14.22
CA GLN A 541 -2.83 -23.23 13.16
C GLN A 541 -1.54 -22.45 12.99
N ALA A 542 -0.88 -22.07 14.06
CA ALA A 542 0.43 -21.41 14.02
C ALA A 542 1.47 -22.28 13.32
N LEU A 543 1.53 -23.57 13.64
CA LEU A 543 2.38 -24.54 12.96
C LEU A 543 2.16 -24.55 11.44
N PHE A 544 0.91 -24.73 11.00
CA PHE A 544 0.64 -24.84 9.56
C PHE A 544 0.77 -23.51 8.81
N ASN A 545 0.69 -22.37 9.51
CA ASN A 545 1.01 -21.07 8.95
C ASN A 545 2.49 -20.90 8.65
N ALA A 546 3.35 -21.47 9.50
CA ALA A 546 4.80 -21.37 9.35
C ALA A 546 5.36 -22.33 8.29
N LEU A 547 4.65 -23.42 7.96
CA LEU A 547 5.10 -24.38 6.97
C LEU A 547 4.97 -23.85 5.55
N PRO A 548 5.95 -24.14 4.65
CA PRO A 548 5.84 -23.82 3.23
C PRO A 548 4.75 -24.67 2.54
N MET A 549 4.39 -24.29 1.30
CA MET A 549 3.34 -24.97 0.52
C MET A 549 3.65 -26.44 0.25
N MET A 550 4.93 -26.78 0.12
CA MET A 550 5.45 -28.14 0.10
C MET A 550 6.47 -28.27 1.22
N PHE A 551 6.35 -29.30 2.03
CA PHE A 551 7.23 -29.50 3.18
C PHE A 551 7.49 -30.98 3.44
N CYS A 552 8.64 -31.28 4.03
CA CYS A 552 8.95 -32.63 4.51
C CYS A 552 8.56 -32.78 6.01
N ARG A 553 8.39 -34.04 6.46
CA ARG A 553 8.05 -34.33 7.85
C ARG A 553 9.05 -33.71 8.84
N ARG A 554 10.33 -33.64 8.49
CA ARG A 554 11.36 -33.04 9.34
C ARG A 554 11.07 -31.56 9.61
N GLN A 555 10.76 -30.80 8.56
CA GLN A 555 10.38 -29.38 8.69
C GLN A 555 9.13 -29.20 9.56
N ALA A 556 8.14 -30.10 9.40
CA ALA A 556 6.94 -30.05 10.23
C ALA A 556 7.23 -30.37 11.71
N VAL A 557 8.18 -31.27 12.01
CA VAL A 557 8.61 -31.58 13.39
C VAL A 557 9.37 -30.41 14.00
N GLU A 558 10.29 -29.78 13.25
CA GLU A 558 11.05 -28.62 13.69
C GLU A 558 10.10 -27.45 14.04
N GLU A 559 9.12 -27.21 13.19
CA GLU A 559 8.14 -26.13 13.37
C GLU A 559 7.12 -26.45 14.50
N ALA A 560 6.74 -27.73 14.65
CA ALA A 560 5.89 -28.18 15.75
C ALA A 560 6.59 -27.98 17.11
N ALA A 561 7.88 -28.25 17.18
CA ALA A 561 8.66 -28.04 18.40
C ALA A 561 8.71 -26.55 18.82
N LYS A 562 8.87 -25.64 17.87
CA LYS A 562 8.82 -24.18 18.12
C LYS A 562 7.45 -23.74 18.68
N ASN A 563 6.37 -24.37 18.22
CA ASN A 563 5.00 -24.07 18.65
C ASN A 563 4.54 -24.91 19.87
N GLY A 564 5.45 -25.67 20.52
CA GLY A 564 5.14 -26.49 21.69
C GLY A 564 4.20 -27.68 21.39
N ILE A 565 4.14 -28.15 20.14
CA ILE A 565 3.29 -29.26 19.72
C ILE A 565 4.07 -30.58 19.79
N PRO A 566 3.62 -31.54 20.60
CA PRO A 566 4.24 -32.86 20.64
C PRO A 566 4.17 -33.59 19.29
N GLU A 567 5.22 -34.34 18.94
CA GLU A 567 5.33 -35.04 17.65
C GLU A 567 4.13 -35.98 17.39
N LYS A 568 3.64 -36.67 18.45
CA LYS A 568 2.44 -37.51 18.33
C LYS A 568 1.17 -36.73 17.96
N THR A 569 1.05 -35.50 18.44
CA THR A 569 -0.06 -34.60 18.09
C THR A 569 0.09 -34.14 16.65
N LEU A 570 1.31 -33.77 16.22
CA LEU A 570 1.60 -33.43 14.83
C LEU A 570 1.20 -34.57 13.88
N ASP A 571 1.59 -35.81 14.13
CA ASP A 571 1.26 -36.96 13.30
C ASP A 571 -0.27 -37.15 13.19
N SER A 572 -0.99 -36.94 14.28
CA SER A 572 -2.47 -37.00 14.30
C SER A 572 -3.07 -35.87 13.45
N SER A 573 -2.51 -34.68 13.50
CA SER A 573 -2.95 -33.53 12.72
C SER A 573 -2.67 -33.71 11.22
N LEU A 574 -1.47 -34.17 10.87
CA LEU A 574 -1.13 -34.51 9.48
C LEU A 574 -2.06 -35.58 8.90
N LYS A 575 -2.34 -36.63 9.68
CA LYS A 575 -3.28 -37.69 9.29
C LYS A 575 -4.67 -37.13 9.04
N ARG A 576 -5.20 -36.32 9.96
CA ARG A 576 -6.52 -35.68 9.84
C ARG A 576 -6.62 -34.77 8.62
N MET A 577 -5.55 -34.03 8.29
CA MET A 577 -5.52 -33.16 7.12
C MET A 577 -5.44 -33.93 5.81
N LEU A 578 -4.74 -35.07 5.78
CA LEU A 578 -4.74 -36.00 4.65
C LEU A 578 -6.14 -36.61 4.44
N GLU A 579 -6.80 -37.05 5.51
CA GLU A 579 -8.17 -37.59 5.46
C GLU A 579 -9.20 -36.54 4.98
N LYS A 580 -9.02 -35.28 5.36
CA LYS A 580 -9.87 -34.17 4.89
C LYS A 580 -9.52 -33.69 3.47
N GLY A 581 -8.48 -34.23 2.86
CA GLY A 581 -8.01 -33.79 1.54
C GLY A 581 -7.39 -32.40 1.52
N THR A 582 -7.07 -31.82 2.67
CA THR A 582 -6.40 -30.51 2.78
C THR A 582 -4.90 -30.62 2.48
N LEU A 583 -4.31 -31.78 2.79
CA LEU A 583 -2.95 -32.16 2.41
C LEU A 583 -2.99 -33.35 1.46
N ILE A 584 -2.00 -33.44 0.60
CA ILE A 584 -1.69 -34.61 -0.22
C ILE A 584 -0.28 -35.06 0.10
N LYS A 585 -0.04 -36.35 0.04
CA LYS A 585 1.29 -36.95 0.19
C LYS A 585 1.93 -37.06 -1.19
N THR A 586 3.00 -36.28 -1.44
CA THR A 586 3.68 -36.26 -2.74
C THR A 586 4.75 -37.34 -2.86
N ALA A 587 5.43 -37.66 -1.74
CA ALA A 587 6.38 -38.75 -1.63
C ALA A 587 6.42 -39.26 -0.18
N ARG A 588 7.30 -40.24 0.11
CA ARG A 588 7.48 -40.77 1.46
C ARG A 588 8.04 -39.68 2.39
N GLY A 589 7.20 -39.15 3.29
CA GLY A 589 7.55 -38.09 4.23
C GLY A 589 7.49 -36.68 3.64
N GLU A 590 6.91 -36.50 2.45
CA GLU A 590 6.70 -35.22 1.80
C GLU A 590 5.21 -34.95 1.64
N TYR A 591 4.82 -33.71 1.90
CA TYR A 591 3.45 -33.23 1.91
C TYR A 591 3.31 -31.94 1.09
N ALA A 592 2.17 -31.75 0.47
CA ALA A 592 1.78 -30.50 -0.17
C ALA A 592 0.32 -30.17 0.21
N PHE A 593 0.01 -28.89 0.31
CA PHE A 593 -1.39 -28.47 0.43
C PHE A 593 -2.16 -28.83 -0.84
N SER A 594 -3.38 -29.35 -0.68
CA SER A 594 -4.19 -29.88 -1.80
C SER A 594 -4.63 -28.78 -2.77
N SER A 595 -4.63 -29.11 -4.05
CA SER A 595 -5.09 -28.26 -5.16
C SER A 595 -6.42 -28.73 -5.70
N HIS A 596 -7.51 -28.48 -4.99
CA HIS A 596 -8.84 -28.72 -5.58
C HIS A 596 -9.24 -27.52 -6.46
N VAL A 597 -9.11 -27.66 -7.77
CA VAL A 597 -9.66 -26.73 -8.76
C VAL A 597 -11.09 -27.19 -9.07
N CYS A 598 -12.09 -26.42 -8.67
CA CYS A 598 -13.44 -26.61 -9.20
C CYS A 598 -13.47 -26.21 -10.67
N VAL A 599 -13.47 -27.18 -11.57
CA VAL A 599 -13.76 -26.95 -12.99
C VAL A 599 -15.25 -26.61 -13.07
N ARG A 600 -15.61 -25.42 -13.54
CA ARG A 600 -17.00 -25.10 -13.89
C ARG A 600 -17.39 -26.05 -15.01
N GLU A 601 -18.34 -26.94 -14.76
CA GLU A 601 -18.98 -27.71 -15.83
C GLU A 601 -19.49 -26.73 -16.88
N GLY A 602 -18.96 -26.88 -18.10
CA GLY A 602 -19.37 -26.04 -19.23
C GLY A 602 -20.86 -26.18 -19.45
N ARG A 603 -21.58 -25.07 -19.54
CA ARG A 603 -22.93 -25.10 -20.10
C ARG A 603 -22.86 -25.80 -21.46
N PRO A 604 -23.75 -26.73 -21.76
CA PRO A 604 -23.84 -27.29 -23.11
C PRO A 604 -24.00 -26.12 -24.09
N LYS A 605 -23.25 -26.14 -25.16
CA LYS A 605 -23.41 -25.20 -26.27
C LYS A 605 -24.74 -25.56 -26.93
N GLU A 606 -25.76 -24.72 -26.74
CA GLU A 606 -26.88 -24.62 -27.66
C GLU A 606 -26.46 -23.83 -28.90
#